data_1b1ddf04a007eae5afb7fde76d8d1eda
#
_entry.id   1b1ddf04a007eae5afb7fde76d8d1eda
#
_cell.length_a   1.000
_cell.length_b   1.000
_cell.length_c   1.000
_cell.angle_alpha   90.00
_cell.angle_beta   90.00
_cell.angle_gamma   90.00
#
_symmetry.space_group_name_H-M   'P 1'
#
loop_
_entity.id
_entity.type
_entity.pdbx_description
1 polymer ?
#
loop_
_entity_poly.entity_id
_entity_poly.type
_entity_poly.pdbx_seq_one_letter_code
_entity_poly.pdbx_strand_id
1 'polypeptide(L)'
;YQEGGIAHILAISSLHVTMLGMSMYQLLRKLRRSFAVSAVLSAALVLGYCIMSGMSVSAVRAGIMFFMWLGSQMAGRTNDRLTALSLAAAVILLDRPKYLRDAGFLLSFGCILSLEFLTPMIQAIGSPAVRMVAKAGRRQERRNRQNGKGVPVRVQLLGKIWKTGQALSVSAAISMGTLPIVMYFFFQIT
;
A
#
# COMPACT_ATOMS: atom_id res chain seq x y z
N TYR A 1 1.55 17.01 24.90
CA TYR A 1 1.30 16.85 23.45
C TYR A 1 0.18 15.84 23.13
N GLN A 2 -0.30 15.05 24.10
CA GLN A 2 -1.38 14.07 23.90
C GLN A 2 -2.80 14.66 23.99
N GLU A 3 -2.94 15.87 24.56
CA GLU A 3 -4.26 16.47 24.84
C GLU A 3 -4.83 17.37 23.71
N GLY A 4 -4.14 17.53 22.60
CA GLY A 4 -4.54 18.52 21.58
C GLY A 4 -5.09 18.00 20.27
N GLY A 5 -5.44 16.71 20.11
CA GLY A 5 -5.95 16.19 18.82
C GLY A 5 -4.93 16.24 17.67
N ILE A 6 -3.75 16.80 17.89
CA ILE A 6 -2.68 17.00 16.90
C ILE A 6 -1.94 15.69 16.62
N ALA A 7 -2.00 14.72 17.51
CA ALA A 7 -1.41 13.39 17.32
C ALA A 7 -1.97 12.68 16.05
N HIS A 8 -3.22 12.97 15.69
CA HIS A 8 -3.83 12.44 14.47
C HIS A 8 -3.29 13.08 13.19
N ILE A 9 -2.87 14.35 13.27
CA ILE A 9 -2.30 15.08 12.13
C ILE A 9 -0.82 14.72 11.94
N LEU A 10 -0.12 14.39 13.03
CA LEU A 10 1.28 13.91 13.02
C LEU A 10 1.42 12.41 12.70
N ALA A 11 0.33 11.66 12.64
CA ALA A 11 0.33 10.30 12.09
C ALA A 11 0.56 10.36 10.58
N ILE A 12 1.77 10.79 10.21
CA ILE A 12 2.23 10.83 8.82
C ILE A 12 2.08 9.43 8.25
N SER A 13 1.12 9.29 7.35
CA SER A 13 0.76 7.99 6.81
C SER A 13 1.93 7.43 6.01
N SER A 14 2.21 6.16 6.18
CA SER A 14 3.19 5.41 5.38
C SER A 14 2.99 5.58 3.87
N LEU A 15 1.77 5.94 3.47
CA LEU A 15 1.39 6.26 2.10
C LEU A 15 2.18 7.47 1.56
N HIS A 16 2.32 8.54 2.36
CA HIS A 16 3.05 9.73 1.93
C HIS A 16 4.52 9.43 1.69
N VAL A 17 5.15 8.64 2.57
CA VAL A 17 6.56 8.22 2.42
C VAL A 17 6.75 7.44 1.11
N THR A 18 5.88 6.46 0.88
CA THR A 18 5.96 5.60 -0.31
C THR A 18 5.66 6.39 -1.59
N MET A 19 4.62 7.24 -1.57
CA MET A 19 4.28 8.07 -2.73
C MET A 19 5.39 9.06 -3.08
N LEU A 20 5.98 9.71 -2.06
CA LEU A 20 7.07 10.66 -2.26
C LEU A 20 8.29 9.98 -2.88
N GLY A 21 8.74 8.86 -2.31
CA GLY A 21 9.88 8.11 -2.81
C GLY A 21 9.66 7.56 -4.22
N MET A 22 8.49 6.96 -4.46
CA MET A 22 8.14 6.36 -5.76
C MET A 22 7.98 7.43 -6.84
N SER A 23 7.33 8.55 -6.52
CA SER A 23 7.14 9.67 -7.45
C SER A 23 8.47 10.29 -7.85
N MET A 24 9.35 10.52 -6.87
CA MET A 24 10.68 11.07 -7.13
C MET A 24 11.52 10.13 -8.01
N TYR A 25 11.52 8.83 -7.67
CA TYR A 25 12.21 7.83 -8.49
C TYR A 25 11.67 7.82 -9.94
N GLN A 26 10.35 7.76 -10.12
CA GLN A 26 9.73 7.74 -11.45
C GLN A 26 10.01 9.03 -12.25
N LEU A 27 9.97 10.18 -11.58
CA LEU A 27 10.27 11.48 -12.18
C LEU A 27 11.71 11.52 -12.72
N LEU A 28 12.68 11.11 -11.90
CA LEU A 28 14.10 11.07 -12.30
C LEU A 28 14.35 10.09 -13.44
N ARG A 29 13.68 8.92 -13.43
CA ARG A 29 13.74 7.96 -14.53
C ARG A 29 13.13 8.51 -15.82
N LYS A 30 12.03 9.27 -15.72
CA LYS A 30 11.41 9.95 -16.85
C LYS A 30 12.29 11.06 -17.42
N LEU A 31 13.08 11.73 -16.59
CA LEU A 31 14.10 12.70 -16.97
C LEU A 31 15.38 12.06 -17.54
N ARG A 32 15.34 10.78 -17.88
CA ARG A 32 16.47 10.00 -18.44
C ARG A 32 17.73 9.99 -17.56
N ARG A 33 17.60 10.25 -16.25
CA ARG A 33 18.73 10.12 -15.33
C ARG A 33 19.11 8.65 -15.15
N SER A 34 20.40 8.40 -14.83
CA SER A 34 20.88 7.03 -14.61
C SER A 34 20.11 6.38 -13.46
N PHE A 35 20.04 5.05 -13.48
CA PHE A 35 19.38 4.27 -12.43
C PHE A 35 19.96 4.60 -11.05
N ALA A 36 21.29 4.63 -10.93
CA ALA A 36 21.98 4.89 -9.66
C ALA A 36 21.64 6.27 -9.09
N VAL A 37 21.65 7.32 -9.89
CA VAL A 37 21.28 8.68 -9.44
C VAL A 37 19.83 8.74 -8.99
N SER A 38 18.91 8.11 -9.74
CA SER A 38 17.49 8.08 -9.36
C SER A 38 17.28 7.32 -8.05
N ALA A 39 17.99 6.22 -7.85
CA ALA A 39 17.92 5.40 -6.66
C ALA A 39 18.45 6.17 -5.42
N VAL A 40 19.65 6.74 -5.52
CA VAL A 40 20.29 7.46 -4.42
C VAL A 40 19.49 8.69 -4.01
N LEU A 41 19.01 9.48 -4.98
CA LEU A 41 18.23 10.69 -4.67
C LEU A 41 16.88 10.37 -4.02
N SER A 42 16.17 9.37 -4.52
CA SER A 42 14.90 8.95 -3.91
C SER A 42 15.09 8.31 -2.54
N ALA A 43 16.18 7.55 -2.35
CA ALA A 43 16.54 6.99 -1.06
C ALA A 43 16.88 8.09 -0.03
N ALA A 44 17.70 9.07 -0.41
CA ALA A 44 18.04 10.21 0.45
C ALA A 44 16.80 11.03 0.85
N LEU A 45 15.88 11.25 -0.09
CA LEU A 45 14.63 11.95 0.18
C LEU A 45 13.73 11.19 1.16
N VAL A 46 13.59 9.87 1.01
CA VAL A 46 12.81 9.04 1.93
C VAL A 46 13.45 8.99 3.31
N LEU A 47 14.77 8.87 3.40
CA LEU A 47 15.50 8.93 4.68
C LEU A 47 15.31 10.27 5.38
N GLY A 48 15.51 11.37 4.66
CA GLY A 48 15.30 12.72 5.20
C GLY A 48 13.87 12.90 5.73
N TYR A 49 12.89 12.42 4.99
CA TYR A 49 11.50 12.46 5.42
C TYR A 49 11.23 11.61 6.68
N CYS A 50 11.80 10.41 6.77
CA CYS A 50 11.70 9.57 7.97
C CYS A 50 12.30 10.26 9.20
N ILE A 51 13.46 10.92 9.05
CA ILE A 51 14.09 11.68 10.14
C ILE A 51 13.22 12.87 10.55
N MET A 52 12.72 13.65 9.60
CA MET A 52 11.83 14.80 9.87
C MET A 52 10.51 14.37 10.51
N SER A 53 10.00 13.17 10.21
CA SER A 53 8.78 12.62 10.83
C SER A 53 8.99 12.02 12.23
N GLY A 54 10.18 12.22 12.82
CA GLY A 54 10.53 11.70 14.14
C GLY A 54 10.67 10.17 14.19
N MET A 55 11.02 9.51 13.06
CA MET A 55 11.24 8.05 12.98
C MET A 55 10.04 7.25 13.50
N SER A 56 8.82 7.70 13.21
CA SER A 56 7.62 6.97 13.60
C SER A 56 7.63 5.54 13.02
N VAL A 57 7.05 4.58 13.74
CA VAL A 57 7.02 3.15 13.35
C VAL A 57 6.47 2.97 11.93
N SER A 58 5.44 3.73 11.57
CA SER A 58 4.83 3.69 10.24
C SER A 58 5.76 4.24 9.15
N ALA A 59 6.52 5.30 9.44
CA ALA A 59 7.49 5.89 8.51
C ALA A 59 8.69 4.96 8.31
N VAL A 60 9.26 4.42 9.39
CA VAL A 60 10.39 3.46 9.36
C VAL A 60 10.01 2.22 8.55
N ARG A 61 8.84 1.64 8.80
CA ARG A 61 8.35 0.51 8.02
C ARG A 61 8.26 0.85 6.52
N ALA A 62 7.61 1.97 6.19
CA ALA A 62 7.47 2.39 4.79
C ALA A 62 8.83 2.64 4.13
N GLY A 63 9.79 3.22 4.87
CA GLY A 63 11.17 3.39 4.43
C GLY A 63 11.85 2.05 4.12
N ILE A 64 11.80 1.09 5.05
CA ILE A 64 12.40 -0.24 4.85
C ILE A 64 11.76 -0.93 3.63
N MET A 65 10.44 -0.91 3.50
CA MET A 65 9.75 -1.50 2.35
C MET A 65 10.13 -0.81 1.04
N PHE A 66 10.31 0.52 1.05
CA PHE A 66 10.78 1.27 -0.11
C PHE A 66 12.22 0.89 -0.50
N PHE A 67 13.13 0.76 0.48
CA PHE A 67 14.50 0.32 0.23
C PHE A 67 14.57 -1.11 -0.31
N MET A 68 13.74 -2.01 0.21
CA MET A 68 13.62 -3.38 -0.31
C MET A 68 13.13 -3.38 -1.76
N TRP A 69 12.13 -2.56 -2.06
CA TRP A 69 11.65 -2.39 -3.43
C TRP A 69 12.76 -1.84 -4.35
N LEU A 70 13.50 -0.84 -3.89
CA LEU A 70 14.59 -0.25 -4.64
C LEU A 70 15.71 -1.26 -4.89
N GLY A 71 16.10 -2.03 -3.86
CA GLY A 71 17.08 -3.11 -3.97
C GLY A 71 16.65 -4.22 -4.93
N SER A 72 15.35 -4.58 -4.94
CA SER A 72 14.81 -5.55 -5.89
C SER A 72 14.91 -5.07 -7.34
N GLN A 73 14.70 -3.77 -7.58
CA GLN A 73 14.90 -3.15 -8.90
C GLN A 73 16.37 -3.21 -9.34
N MET A 74 17.30 -3.03 -8.40
CA MET A 74 18.75 -3.16 -8.69
C MET A 74 19.13 -4.60 -9.02
N ALA A 75 18.57 -5.56 -8.31
CA ALA A 75 18.85 -6.98 -8.49
C ALA A 75 18.07 -7.59 -9.68
N GLY A 76 17.21 -6.84 -10.36
CA GLY A 76 16.35 -7.35 -11.44
C GLY A 76 15.38 -8.43 -10.97
N ARG A 77 15.04 -8.46 -9.67
CA ARG A 77 14.13 -9.43 -9.05
C ARG A 77 12.77 -8.82 -8.76
N THR A 78 11.76 -9.67 -8.71
CA THR A 78 10.43 -9.27 -8.26
C THR A 78 10.44 -9.00 -6.76
N ASN A 79 9.89 -7.87 -6.35
CA ASN A 79 9.75 -7.54 -4.93
C ASN A 79 8.54 -8.28 -4.35
N ASP A 80 8.79 -9.14 -3.38
CA ASP A 80 7.73 -9.78 -2.60
C ASP A 80 7.39 -8.89 -1.38
N ARG A 81 6.12 -8.46 -1.31
CA ARG A 81 5.64 -7.55 -0.26
C ARG A 81 5.69 -8.16 1.12
N LEU A 82 5.38 -9.48 1.22
CA LEU A 82 5.41 -10.18 2.50
C LEU A 82 6.83 -10.29 3.06
N THR A 83 7.79 -10.60 2.20
CA THR A 83 9.21 -10.64 2.57
C THR A 83 9.71 -9.26 3.02
N ALA A 84 9.33 -8.20 2.31
CA ALA A 84 9.69 -6.84 2.72
C ALA A 84 9.02 -6.44 4.05
N LEU A 85 7.78 -6.85 4.27
CA LEU A 85 7.04 -6.60 5.50
C LEU A 85 7.64 -7.36 6.68
N SER A 86 7.98 -8.63 6.51
CA SER A 86 8.60 -9.45 7.58
C SER A 86 9.98 -8.93 7.97
N LEU A 87 10.79 -8.49 7.00
CA LEU A 87 12.06 -7.84 7.28
C LEU A 87 11.88 -6.53 8.05
N ALA A 88 10.91 -5.69 7.64
CA ALA A 88 10.60 -4.46 8.35
C ALA A 88 10.17 -4.73 9.79
N ALA A 89 9.33 -5.75 10.02
CA ALA A 89 8.93 -6.18 11.37
C ALA A 89 10.14 -6.63 12.19
N ALA A 90 11.00 -7.47 11.62
CA ALA A 90 12.20 -7.95 12.30
C ALA A 90 13.13 -6.82 12.73
N VAL A 91 13.43 -5.87 11.83
CA VAL A 91 14.30 -4.73 12.12
C VAL A 91 13.73 -3.86 13.23
N ILE A 92 12.42 -3.53 13.17
CA ILE A 92 11.75 -2.68 14.17
C ILE A 92 11.71 -3.38 15.54
N LEU A 93 11.43 -4.68 15.59
CA LEU A 93 11.33 -5.43 16.85
C LEU A 93 12.71 -5.73 17.46
N LEU A 94 13.76 -5.86 16.64
CA LEU A 94 15.14 -6.00 17.15
C LEU A 94 15.61 -4.70 17.82
N ASP A 95 15.24 -3.53 17.28
CA ASP A 95 15.58 -2.24 17.90
C ASP A 95 14.80 -2.04 19.20
N ARG A 96 13.48 -2.27 19.18
CA ARG A 96 12.61 -2.09 20.36
C ARG A 96 11.48 -3.12 20.42
N PRO A 97 11.64 -4.24 21.16
CA PRO A 97 10.62 -5.29 21.25
C PRO A 97 9.30 -4.81 21.88
N LYS A 98 9.29 -3.69 22.60
CA LYS A 98 8.08 -3.07 23.17
C LYS A 98 7.07 -2.64 22.12
N TYR A 99 7.50 -2.39 20.87
CA TYR A 99 6.59 -2.04 19.78
C TYR A 99 5.60 -3.13 19.40
N LEU A 100 5.84 -4.38 19.81
CA LEU A 100 4.86 -5.46 19.63
C LEU A 100 3.51 -5.17 20.33
N ARG A 101 3.51 -4.36 21.37
CA ARG A 101 2.30 -3.91 22.08
C ARG A 101 1.86 -2.50 21.71
N ASP A 102 2.49 -1.89 20.73
CA ASP A 102 2.13 -0.56 20.26
C ASP A 102 0.98 -0.64 19.25
N ALA A 103 -0.09 0.14 19.48
CA ALA A 103 -1.24 0.20 18.60
C ALA A 103 -0.85 0.61 17.18
N GLY A 104 0.09 1.55 17.03
CA GLY A 104 0.58 2.01 15.73
C GLY A 104 1.29 0.92 14.94
N PHE A 105 2.10 0.09 15.63
CA PHE A 105 2.73 -1.08 15.03
C PHE A 105 1.67 -2.09 14.55
N LEU A 106 0.79 -2.53 15.44
CA LEU A 106 -0.20 -3.56 15.16
C LEU A 106 -1.20 -3.14 14.07
N LEU A 107 -1.71 -1.91 14.12
CA LEU A 107 -2.61 -1.38 13.09
C LEU A 107 -1.92 -1.30 11.73
N SER A 108 -0.67 -0.86 11.73
CA SER A 108 0.10 -0.65 10.52
C SER A 108 0.44 -1.96 9.80
N PHE A 109 0.91 -2.97 10.54
CA PHE A 109 1.20 -4.30 10.01
C PHE A 109 -0.07 -5.09 9.72
N GLY A 110 -1.06 -5.00 10.61
CA GLY A 110 -2.37 -5.63 10.44
C GLY A 110 -3.09 -5.15 9.19
N CYS A 111 -3.01 -3.87 8.86
CA CYS A 111 -3.57 -3.31 7.63
C CYS A 111 -2.97 -3.96 6.36
N ILE A 112 -1.65 -4.12 6.30
CA ILE A 112 -0.99 -4.73 5.13
C ILE A 112 -1.28 -6.23 5.05
N LEU A 113 -1.26 -6.94 6.17
CA LEU A 113 -1.63 -8.35 6.23
C LEU A 113 -3.09 -8.55 5.76
N SER A 114 -4.00 -7.67 6.20
CA SER A 114 -5.39 -7.70 5.75
C SER A 114 -5.52 -7.48 4.25
N LEU A 115 -4.72 -6.57 3.70
CA LEU A 115 -4.67 -6.35 2.25
C LEU A 115 -4.21 -7.60 1.49
N GLU A 116 -3.16 -8.27 1.96
CA GLU A 116 -2.60 -9.43 1.24
C GLU A 116 -3.47 -10.69 1.37
N PHE A 117 -4.09 -10.92 2.53
CA PHE A 117 -4.86 -12.15 2.80
C PHE A 117 -6.37 -11.98 2.63
N LEU A 118 -6.97 -10.92 3.23
CA LEU A 118 -8.43 -10.77 3.21
C LEU A 118 -8.94 -10.25 1.87
N THR A 119 -8.21 -9.37 1.21
CA THR A 119 -8.67 -8.80 -0.07
C THR A 119 -8.89 -9.89 -1.14
N PRO A 120 -7.97 -10.83 -1.39
CA PRO A 120 -8.23 -11.90 -2.36
C PRO A 120 -9.36 -12.84 -1.92
N MET A 121 -9.52 -13.09 -0.60
CA MET A 121 -10.63 -13.86 -0.08
C MET A 121 -11.98 -13.19 -0.36
N ILE A 122 -12.14 -11.92 -0.02
CA ILE A 122 -13.36 -11.15 -0.27
C ILE A 122 -13.65 -11.05 -1.77
N GLN A 123 -12.61 -10.85 -2.59
CA GLN A 123 -12.76 -10.85 -4.05
C GLN A 123 -13.08 -12.25 -4.62
N ALA A 124 -12.70 -13.32 -3.94
CA ALA A 124 -13.07 -14.68 -4.33
C ALA A 124 -14.55 -14.98 -4.04
N ILE A 125 -15.08 -14.49 -2.93
CA ILE A 125 -16.47 -14.60 -2.50
C ILE A 125 -17.38 -13.70 -3.37
N GLY A 126 -16.88 -12.53 -3.80
CA GLY A 126 -17.56 -11.63 -4.73
C GLY A 126 -17.84 -12.33 -6.06
N SER A 127 -19.13 -12.58 -6.33
CA SER A 127 -19.72 -13.51 -7.28
C SER A 127 -18.91 -13.79 -8.56
N PRO A 128 -18.76 -15.05 -8.96
CA PRO A 128 -18.12 -15.47 -10.22
C PRO A 128 -18.75 -14.80 -11.45
N ALA A 129 -20.03 -14.44 -11.37
CA ALA A 129 -20.76 -13.70 -12.40
C ALA A 129 -20.15 -12.33 -12.70
N VAL A 130 -19.77 -11.55 -11.67
CA VAL A 130 -19.14 -10.23 -11.86
C VAL A 130 -17.77 -10.35 -12.50
N ARG A 131 -17.01 -11.41 -12.16
CA ARG A 131 -15.72 -11.71 -12.81
C ARG A 131 -15.88 -12.11 -14.28
N MET A 132 -16.91 -12.91 -14.61
CA MET A 132 -17.22 -13.26 -16.00
C MET A 132 -17.59 -12.04 -16.83
N VAL A 133 -18.46 -11.17 -16.32
CA VAL A 133 -18.88 -9.92 -17.00
C VAL A 133 -17.69 -8.99 -17.20
N ALA A 134 -16.83 -8.83 -16.19
CA ALA A 134 -15.61 -8.00 -16.30
C ALA A 134 -14.60 -8.58 -17.30
N LYS A 135 -14.45 -9.91 -17.35
CA LYS A 135 -13.56 -10.60 -18.31
C LYS A 135 -14.10 -10.51 -19.73
N ALA A 136 -15.41 -10.64 -19.92
CA ALA A 136 -16.08 -10.46 -21.21
C ALA A 136 -15.97 -9.01 -21.70
N GLY A 137 -16.19 -8.03 -20.80
CA GLY A 137 -16.01 -6.60 -21.11
C GLY A 137 -14.61 -6.25 -21.58
N ARG A 138 -13.56 -6.74 -20.90
CA ARG A 138 -12.16 -6.52 -21.32
C ARG A 138 -11.81 -7.19 -22.66
N ARG A 139 -12.38 -8.38 -22.94
CA ARG A 139 -12.19 -9.04 -24.24
C ARG A 139 -12.84 -8.23 -25.37
N GLN A 140 -14.03 -7.70 -25.11
CA GLN A 140 -14.75 -6.88 -26.07
C GLN A 140 -14.09 -5.52 -26.31
N GLU A 141 -13.52 -4.91 -25.28
CA GLU A 141 -12.74 -3.70 -25.39
C GLU A 141 -11.48 -3.88 -26.23
N ARG A 142 -10.75 -4.99 -26.04
CA ARG A 142 -9.57 -5.33 -26.87
C ARG A 142 -9.97 -5.52 -28.34
N ARG A 143 -11.09 -6.23 -28.60
CA ARG A 143 -11.59 -6.49 -29.94
C ARG A 143 -12.08 -5.22 -30.64
N ASN A 144 -12.73 -4.31 -29.92
CA ASN A 144 -13.17 -3.02 -30.44
C ASN A 144 -12.00 -2.08 -30.72
N ARG A 145 -10.95 -2.08 -29.87
CA ARG A 145 -9.71 -1.34 -30.14
C ARG A 145 -9.01 -1.81 -31.42
N GLN A 146 -8.99 -3.12 -31.67
CA GLN A 146 -8.41 -3.67 -32.89
C GLN A 146 -9.24 -3.32 -34.15
N ASN A 147 -10.54 -3.14 -34.02
CA ASN A 147 -11.44 -2.82 -35.12
C ASN A 147 -11.71 -1.32 -35.31
N GLY A 148 -10.95 -0.43 -34.63
CA GLY A 148 -11.12 1.02 -34.75
C GLY A 148 -12.48 1.58 -34.27
N LYS A 149 -13.31 0.75 -33.59
CA LYS A 149 -14.62 1.16 -33.08
C LYS A 149 -14.48 1.69 -31.65
N GLY A 150 -15.11 2.83 -31.36
CA GLY A 150 -15.13 3.42 -30.03
C GLY A 150 -15.69 2.44 -28.99
N VAL A 151 -15.18 2.53 -27.75
CA VAL A 151 -15.62 1.66 -26.65
C VAL A 151 -17.04 2.07 -26.25
N PRO A 152 -18.03 1.17 -26.29
CA PRO A 152 -19.39 1.52 -25.94
C PRO A 152 -19.49 1.96 -24.46
N VAL A 153 -20.28 3.02 -24.22
CA VAL A 153 -20.46 3.65 -22.90
C VAL A 153 -20.78 2.61 -21.80
N ARG A 154 -21.56 1.58 -22.13
CA ARG A 154 -21.87 0.46 -21.22
C ARG A 154 -20.63 -0.28 -20.70
N VAL A 155 -19.62 -0.49 -21.54
CA VAL A 155 -18.37 -1.18 -21.15
C VAL A 155 -17.52 -0.27 -20.23
N GLN A 156 -17.54 1.05 -20.49
CA GLN A 156 -16.87 2.02 -19.62
C GLN A 156 -17.55 2.11 -18.25
N LEU A 157 -18.88 2.08 -18.21
CA LEU A 157 -19.65 2.07 -16.95
C LEU A 157 -19.40 0.79 -16.15
N LEU A 158 -19.44 -0.37 -16.78
CA LEU A 158 -19.11 -1.65 -16.12
C LEU A 158 -17.67 -1.67 -15.58
N GLY A 159 -16.72 -1.06 -16.32
CA GLY A 159 -15.35 -0.90 -15.85
C GLY A 159 -15.22 0.02 -14.63
N LYS A 160 -16.04 1.08 -14.54
CA LYS A 160 -16.12 1.96 -13.36
C LYS A 160 -16.72 1.23 -12.16
N ILE A 161 -17.86 0.56 -12.34
CA ILE A 161 -18.52 -0.23 -11.29
C ILE A 161 -17.59 -1.32 -10.76
N TRP A 162 -16.83 -1.97 -11.63
CA TRP A 162 -15.83 -2.95 -11.22
C TRP A 162 -14.71 -2.34 -10.36
N LYS A 163 -14.19 -1.18 -10.75
CA LYS A 163 -13.15 -0.47 -9.98
C LYS A 163 -13.67 -0.01 -8.61
N THR A 164 -14.91 0.49 -8.54
CA THR A 164 -15.51 0.87 -7.25
C THR A 164 -15.77 -0.35 -6.37
N GLY A 165 -16.23 -1.47 -6.94
CA GLY A 165 -16.40 -2.73 -6.21
C GLY A 165 -15.07 -3.27 -5.65
N GLN A 166 -13.97 -3.16 -6.40
CA GLN A 166 -12.65 -3.50 -5.91
C GLN A 166 -12.18 -2.57 -4.78
N ALA A 167 -12.42 -1.28 -4.89
CA ALA A 167 -12.07 -0.33 -3.83
C ALA A 167 -12.87 -0.60 -2.54
N LEU A 168 -14.16 -0.92 -2.66
CA LEU A 168 -14.99 -1.31 -1.51
C LEU A 168 -14.51 -2.62 -0.86
N SER A 169 -14.12 -3.61 -1.65
CA SER A 169 -13.59 -4.88 -1.10
C SER A 169 -12.27 -4.69 -0.35
N VAL A 170 -11.40 -3.80 -0.84
CA VAL A 170 -10.15 -3.42 -0.16
C VAL A 170 -10.45 -2.70 1.15
N SER A 171 -11.37 -1.73 1.13
CA SER A 171 -11.77 -1.01 2.35
C SER A 171 -12.39 -1.95 3.38
N ALA A 172 -13.27 -2.84 2.97
CA ALA A 172 -13.86 -3.85 3.85
C ALA A 172 -12.81 -4.81 4.45
N ALA A 173 -11.84 -5.25 3.64
CA ALA A 173 -10.75 -6.11 4.10
C ALA A 173 -9.91 -5.43 5.18
N ILE A 174 -9.54 -4.16 4.96
CA ILE A 174 -8.79 -3.37 5.95
C ILE A 174 -9.61 -3.21 7.23
N SER A 175 -10.87 -2.80 7.12
CA SER A 175 -11.75 -2.60 8.28
C SER A 175 -11.93 -3.88 9.09
N MET A 176 -12.19 -5.02 8.44
CA MET A 176 -12.32 -6.30 9.12
C MET A 176 -11.04 -6.75 9.83
N GLY A 177 -9.89 -6.55 9.20
CA GLY A 177 -8.62 -6.96 9.80
C GLY A 177 -8.11 -6.03 10.89
N THR A 178 -8.43 -4.75 10.84
CA THR A 178 -8.02 -3.77 11.86
C THR A 178 -9.01 -3.64 13.01
N LEU A 179 -10.28 -3.99 12.80
CA LEU A 179 -11.35 -3.86 13.79
C LEU A 179 -11.05 -4.57 15.12
N PRO A 180 -10.56 -5.84 15.17
CA PRO A 180 -10.24 -6.50 16.44
C PRO A 180 -9.10 -5.79 17.18
N ILE A 181 -8.12 -5.22 16.45
CA ILE A 181 -7.02 -4.49 17.06
C ILE A 181 -7.53 -3.18 17.66
N VAL A 182 -8.36 -2.44 16.91
CA VAL A 182 -8.98 -1.21 17.39
C VAL A 182 -9.84 -1.48 18.63
N MET A 183 -10.69 -2.51 18.59
CA MET A 183 -11.50 -2.89 19.75
C MET A 183 -10.64 -3.22 20.98
N TYR A 184 -9.58 -3.99 20.82
CA TYR A 184 -8.69 -4.34 21.92
C TYR A 184 -8.06 -3.11 22.58
N PHE A 185 -7.60 -2.14 21.80
CA PHE A 185 -6.96 -0.93 22.35
C PHE A 185 -7.96 0.11 22.87
N PHE A 186 -9.08 0.31 22.20
CA PHE A 186 -10.06 1.33 22.63
C PHE A 186 -10.96 0.87 23.77
N PHE A 187 -11.29 -0.41 23.87
CA PHE A 187 -12.08 -0.94 25.00
C PHE A 187 -11.28 -1.12 26.31
N GLN A 188 -9.97 -1.09 26.24
CA GLN A 188 -9.13 -1.12 27.46
C GLN A 188 -8.91 0.27 28.09
N ILE A 189 -9.34 1.34 27.41
CA ILE A 189 -9.15 2.73 27.85
C ILE A 189 -10.40 3.28 28.57
N THR A 190 -11.47 2.50 28.65
CA THR A 190 -12.67 2.83 29.44
C THR A 190 -12.68 2.09 30.76
#